data_df281f7f72531231897050e544d20381
#
_entry.id   df281f7f72531231897050e544d20381
#
_cell.length_a   1.000
_cell.length_b   1.000
_cell.length_c   1.000
_cell.angle_alpha   90.00
_cell.angle_beta   90.00
_cell.angle_gamma   90.00
#
_symmetry.space_group_name_H-M   'P 1'
#
loop_
_entity.id
_entity.type
_entity.pdbx_description
1 polymer ?
#
loop_
_entity_poly.entity_id
_entity_poly.type
_entity_poly.pdbx_seq_one_letter_code
_entity_poly.pdbx_strand_id
1 'polypeptide(L)'
;MPVYRPHPGHSEIDVNESREAFHSALVELTASPRVKKDRPVAISFSSSGREVFPVSADGTPLGRCLMTADTRGDDVAAGTAARRSPEEWFRLTGHVPRRMDPVNRALWWRKTQPEVAARTRWFMNWHEFYALLLSGRPVVDWSDAGAWASYDFASGGWSAERIAETEIDAQWLPEVQPNATPIGPILPAIAKELGLPSDVLIVTGAWDAFAAAVGAGGVDPGVVALTCGTWHSFTVPVRTGWPDELMKEGINVCPHPGPTGFGILATNPNGMSVIAWACDLMKVSIPDLEQGLASAGRGPAAVFADAALIPLPHASGSGAQGATIQGVTLATTRIDVIRALLESIACEFSLAIERLRRHGIESAMVRATGGGSKLDWWLQLHADVCDIPFEVVAQEEPGAFGAAILAGLGAGVFPSVSEAVAQLVAVSRRFEPDAERGAMYEPLRKRLAAR
;
A
#
# COMPACT_ATOMS: atom_id res chain seq x y z
N MET A 1 12.76 -12.66 3.80
CA MET A 1 14.05 -12.35 3.12
C MET A 1 14.86 -11.38 3.96
N PRO A 2 16.20 -11.47 3.97
CA PRO A 2 17.02 -10.55 4.73
C PRO A 2 17.02 -9.15 4.08
N VAL A 3 16.93 -8.13 4.93
CA VAL A 3 17.09 -6.72 4.53
C VAL A 3 18.51 -6.29 4.90
N TYR A 4 19.26 -5.91 3.89
CA TYR A 4 20.65 -5.47 4.05
C TYR A 4 20.69 -3.97 4.33
N ARG A 5 21.49 -3.58 5.33
CA ARG A 5 21.74 -2.17 5.72
C ARG A 5 23.24 -1.89 5.81
N PRO A 6 23.93 -1.84 4.66
CA PRO A 6 25.41 -1.69 4.66
C PRO A 6 25.88 -0.36 5.25
N HIS A 7 25.05 0.68 5.20
CA HIS A 7 25.34 2.01 5.76
C HIS A 7 24.06 2.61 6.37
N PRO A 8 24.17 3.60 7.26
CA PRO A 8 23.01 4.36 7.74
C PRO A 8 22.17 4.91 6.57
N GLY A 9 20.87 4.72 6.62
CA GLY A 9 19.93 5.12 5.58
C GLY A 9 19.82 4.16 4.39
N HIS A 10 20.68 3.14 4.28
CA HIS A 10 20.55 2.10 3.24
C HIS A 10 19.57 1.02 3.67
N SER A 11 18.77 0.55 2.73
CA SER A 11 17.83 -0.56 2.92
C SER A 11 17.66 -1.30 1.60
N GLU A 12 18.22 -2.50 1.50
CA GLU A 12 18.34 -3.25 0.25
C GLU A 12 17.88 -4.70 0.41
N ILE A 13 17.36 -5.28 -0.67
CA ILE A 13 17.12 -6.71 -0.82
C ILE A 13 17.99 -7.24 -1.97
N ASP A 14 18.58 -8.43 -1.79
CA ASP A 14 19.24 -9.12 -2.87
C ASP A 14 18.21 -9.76 -3.78
N VAL A 15 18.23 -9.37 -5.06
CA VAL A 15 17.23 -9.80 -6.05
C VAL A 15 17.36 -11.29 -6.37
N ASN A 16 18.57 -11.85 -6.33
CA ASN A 16 18.77 -13.29 -6.57
C ASN A 16 18.22 -14.12 -5.41
N GLU A 17 18.46 -13.70 -4.15
CA GLU A 17 17.85 -14.36 -2.99
C GLU A 17 16.31 -14.31 -3.06
N SER A 18 15.75 -13.18 -3.50
CA SER A 18 14.31 -13.04 -3.69
C SER A 18 13.79 -13.98 -4.79
N ARG A 19 14.50 -14.09 -5.92
CA ARG A 19 14.16 -15.01 -7.00
C ARG A 19 14.15 -16.46 -6.53
N GLU A 20 15.17 -16.87 -5.77
CA GLU A 20 15.27 -18.22 -5.22
C GLU A 20 14.14 -18.50 -4.21
N ALA A 21 13.82 -17.56 -3.34
CA ALA A 21 12.71 -17.68 -2.40
C ALA A 21 11.35 -17.79 -3.11
N PHE A 22 11.13 -16.96 -4.14
CA PHE A 22 9.92 -17.01 -4.98
C PHE A 22 9.79 -18.37 -5.69
N HIS A 23 10.87 -18.84 -6.31
CA HIS A 23 10.88 -20.13 -6.96
C HIS A 23 10.58 -21.27 -5.97
N SER A 24 11.24 -21.26 -4.80
CA SER A 24 11.02 -22.28 -3.76
C SER A 24 9.57 -22.30 -3.27
N ALA A 25 8.97 -21.11 -3.07
CA ALA A 25 7.57 -20.97 -2.68
C ALA A 25 6.61 -21.52 -3.75
N LEU A 26 6.89 -21.29 -5.04
CA LEU A 26 6.09 -21.85 -6.14
C LEU A 26 6.19 -23.37 -6.19
N VAL A 27 7.40 -23.93 -6.04
CA VAL A 27 7.61 -25.39 -6.01
C VAL A 27 6.84 -26.01 -4.84
N GLU A 28 6.92 -25.44 -3.64
CA GLU A 28 6.18 -25.91 -2.47
C GLU A 28 4.66 -25.85 -2.68
N LEU A 29 4.17 -24.70 -3.18
CA LEU A 29 2.75 -24.49 -3.43
C LEU A 29 2.20 -25.50 -4.45
N THR A 30 2.90 -25.67 -5.57
CA THR A 30 2.46 -26.57 -6.65
C THR A 30 2.57 -28.05 -6.29
N ALA A 31 3.46 -28.39 -5.35
CA ALA A 31 3.53 -29.74 -4.77
C ALA A 31 2.35 -30.07 -3.84
N SER A 32 1.61 -29.08 -3.38
CA SER A 32 0.52 -29.26 -2.41
C SER A 32 -0.62 -30.12 -2.99
N PRO A 33 -1.28 -30.97 -2.16
CA PRO A 33 -2.42 -31.78 -2.61
C PRO A 33 -3.57 -30.94 -3.19
N ARG A 34 -3.77 -29.74 -2.66
CA ARG A 34 -4.83 -28.81 -3.12
C ARG A 34 -4.60 -28.37 -4.56
N VAL A 35 -3.40 -27.88 -4.89
CA VAL A 35 -3.06 -27.41 -6.25
C VAL A 35 -3.03 -28.58 -7.24
N LYS A 36 -2.60 -29.78 -6.80
CA LYS A 36 -2.65 -30.98 -7.64
C LYS A 36 -4.08 -31.40 -7.98
N LYS A 37 -5.03 -31.21 -7.07
CA LYS A 37 -6.44 -31.51 -7.27
C LYS A 37 -7.14 -30.43 -8.10
N ASP A 38 -6.95 -29.16 -7.74
CA ASP A 38 -7.58 -28.00 -8.36
C ASP A 38 -6.47 -27.12 -8.99
N ARG A 39 -6.13 -27.43 -10.24
CA ARG A 39 -5.02 -26.77 -10.93
C ARG A 39 -5.35 -25.31 -11.22
N PRO A 40 -4.43 -24.36 -11.00
CA PRO A 40 -4.64 -22.98 -11.32
C PRO A 40 -4.79 -22.76 -12.81
N VAL A 41 -5.66 -21.86 -13.22
CA VAL A 41 -5.82 -21.40 -14.61
C VAL A 41 -5.05 -20.12 -14.88
N ALA A 42 -4.70 -19.38 -13.85
CA ALA A 42 -3.92 -18.13 -13.95
C ALA A 42 -3.10 -17.88 -12.68
N ILE A 43 -2.05 -17.07 -12.85
CA ILE A 43 -1.18 -16.55 -11.78
C ILE A 43 -1.12 -15.03 -11.93
N SER A 44 -1.25 -14.31 -10.82
CA SER A 44 -1.09 -12.87 -10.74
C SER A 44 -0.32 -12.49 -9.47
N PHE A 45 0.00 -11.21 -9.32
CA PHE A 45 0.96 -10.74 -8.32
C PHE A 45 0.36 -9.64 -7.45
N SER A 46 0.85 -9.60 -6.20
CA SER A 46 0.73 -8.48 -5.28
C SER A 46 2.12 -8.17 -4.74
N SER A 47 2.65 -7.01 -5.00
CA SER A 47 3.96 -6.60 -4.50
C SER A 47 4.04 -5.11 -4.23
N SER A 48 5.11 -4.69 -3.57
CA SER A 48 5.40 -3.29 -3.31
C SER A 48 5.59 -2.50 -4.61
N GLY A 49 5.01 -1.31 -4.70
CA GLY A 49 4.89 -0.55 -5.95
C GLY A 49 5.98 0.51 -6.20
N ARG A 50 6.95 0.69 -5.29
CA ARG A 50 7.94 1.78 -5.41
C ARG A 50 9.39 1.32 -5.43
N GLU A 51 9.62 0.05 -5.42
CA GLU A 51 10.95 -0.54 -5.41
C GLU A 51 11.36 -0.89 -6.83
N VAL A 52 12.56 -0.51 -7.23
CA VAL A 52 13.09 -0.85 -8.53
C VAL A 52 14.55 -1.25 -8.46
N PHE A 53 14.93 -2.11 -9.38
CA PHE A 53 16.29 -2.59 -9.57
C PHE A 53 16.61 -2.75 -11.05
N PRO A 54 17.90 -2.61 -11.44
CA PRO A 54 18.34 -2.74 -12.82
C PRO A 54 18.39 -4.21 -13.26
N VAL A 55 17.88 -4.48 -14.46
CA VAL A 55 17.86 -5.82 -15.09
C VAL A 55 18.38 -5.72 -16.51
N SER A 56 19.25 -6.65 -16.92
CA SER A 56 19.80 -6.74 -18.26
C SER A 56 18.80 -7.37 -19.26
N ALA A 57 19.13 -7.31 -20.54
CA ALA A 57 18.26 -7.83 -21.60
C ALA A 57 17.99 -9.33 -21.52
N ASP A 58 18.85 -10.12 -20.89
CA ASP A 58 18.68 -11.54 -20.64
C ASP A 58 17.92 -11.87 -19.33
N GLY A 59 17.43 -10.83 -18.63
CA GLY A 59 16.71 -10.99 -17.37
C GLY A 59 17.60 -11.13 -16.13
N THR A 60 18.92 -10.91 -16.24
CA THR A 60 19.83 -10.97 -15.10
C THR A 60 19.76 -9.70 -14.27
N PRO A 61 19.50 -9.75 -12.94
CA PRO A 61 19.60 -8.58 -12.06
C PRO A 61 21.03 -8.05 -12.01
N LEU A 62 21.19 -6.72 -12.17
CA LEU A 62 22.48 -6.05 -12.18
C LEU A 62 22.82 -5.35 -10.87
N GLY A 63 21.90 -5.36 -9.91
CA GLY A 63 22.07 -4.73 -8.61
C GLY A 63 21.00 -5.15 -7.61
N ARG A 64 21.15 -4.69 -6.37
CA ARG A 64 20.16 -4.93 -5.32
C ARG A 64 18.94 -4.02 -5.48
N CYS A 65 17.81 -4.48 -5.02
CA CYS A 65 16.58 -3.70 -4.96
C CYS A 65 16.68 -2.67 -3.81
N LEU A 66 16.49 -1.39 -4.14
CA LEU A 66 16.41 -0.31 -3.16
C LEU A 66 14.99 -0.27 -2.58
N MET A 67 14.86 -0.53 -1.30
CA MET A 67 13.56 -0.56 -0.64
C MET A 67 13.00 0.85 -0.41
N THR A 68 11.70 0.94 -0.17
CA THR A 68 10.99 2.19 0.12
C THR A 68 11.65 3.02 1.23
N ALA A 69 12.20 2.37 2.26
CA ALA A 69 12.88 3.01 3.37
C ALA A 69 14.31 3.50 3.05
N ASP A 70 14.87 3.15 1.90
CA ASP A 70 16.21 3.58 1.48
C ASP A 70 16.24 5.09 1.22
N THR A 71 17.26 5.77 1.75
CA THR A 71 17.36 7.24 1.70
C THR A 71 18.16 7.77 0.50
N ARG A 72 18.73 6.91 -0.32
CA ARG A 72 19.50 7.32 -1.51
C ARG A 72 18.62 7.96 -2.57
N GLY A 73 19.10 9.03 -3.22
CA GLY A 73 18.44 9.69 -4.33
C GLY A 73 17.61 10.94 -3.96
N ASP A 74 17.76 11.48 -2.73
CA ASP A 74 17.06 12.72 -2.34
C ASP A 74 17.44 13.90 -3.25
N ASP A 75 18.71 14.03 -3.64
CA ASP A 75 19.20 15.06 -4.54
C ASP A 75 18.62 14.92 -5.96
N VAL A 76 18.47 13.69 -6.43
CA VAL A 76 17.84 13.39 -7.73
C VAL A 76 16.36 13.75 -7.68
N ALA A 77 15.67 13.35 -6.62
CA ALA A 77 14.25 13.63 -6.43
C ALA A 77 13.96 15.14 -6.37
N ALA A 78 14.80 15.91 -5.68
CA ALA A 78 14.70 17.37 -5.66
C ALA A 78 14.83 17.98 -7.07
N GLY A 79 15.74 17.48 -7.88
CA GLY A 79 15.91 17.90 -9.28
C GLY A 79 14.71 17.58 -10.15
N THR A 80 14.12 16.39 -10.00
CA THR A 80 12.90 16.00 -10.72
C THR A 80 11.70 16.84 -10.27
N ALA A 81 11.50 16.97 -8.96
CA ALA A 81 10.37 17.74 -8.41
C ALA A 81 10.42 19.22 -8.83
N ALA A 82 11.62 19.83 -8.95
CA ALA A 82 11.79 21.23 -9.31
C ALA A 82 11.44 21.55 -10.79
N ARG A 83 11.18 20.54 -11.62
CA ARG A 83 10.86 20.74 -13.06
C ARG A 83 9.45 21.29 -13.30
N ARG A 84 8.55 21.09 -12.35
CA ARG A 84 7.16 21.60 -12.36
C ARG A 84 6.75 22.05 -10.96
N SER A 85 5.69 22.83 -10.88
CA SER A 85 5.07 23.12 -9.58
C SER A 85 4.48 21.84 -8.96
N PRO A 86 4.37 21.76 -7.63
CA PRO A 86 3.73 20.63 -6.96
C PRO A 86 2.31 20.35 -7.47
N GLU A 87 1.54 21.41 -7.77
CA GLU A 87 0.18 21.31 -8.29
C GLU A 87 0.15 20.72 -9.70
N GLU A 88 1.09 21.09 -10.57
CA GLU A 88 1.20 20.52 -11.91
C GLU A 88 1.57 19.03 -11.84
N TRP A 89 2.55 18.66 -11.01
CA TRP A 89 2.88 17.25 -10.79
C TRP A 89 1.66 16.46 -10.32
N PHE A 90 0.95 16.97 -9.32
CA PHE A 90 -0.21 16.28 -8.75
C PHE A 90 -1.33 16.06 -9.78
N ARG A 91 -1.62 17.05 -10.62
CA ARG A 91 -2.63 16.90 -11.71
C ARG A 91 -2.23 15.85 -12.73
N LEU A 92 -0.94 15.74 -13.05
CA LEU A 92 -0.43 14.85 -14.08
C LEU A 92 -0.20 13.41 -13.59
N THR A 93 0.22 13.24 -12.34
CA THR A 93 0.71 11.96 -11.82
C THR A 93 0.05 11.54 -10.50
N GLY A 94 -0.85 12.36 -9.95
CA GLY A 94 -1.51 12.11 -8.66
C GLY A 94 -0.61 12.26 -7.43
N HIS A 95 0.65 12.69 -7.60
CA HIS A 95 1.61 12.90 -6.52
C HIS A 95 2.74 13.84 -6.95
N VAL A 96 3.47 14.36 -5.97
CA VAL A 96 4.73 15.09 -6.23
C VAL A 96 5.88 14.08 -6.20
N PRO A 97 6.81 14.10 -7.17
CA PRO A 97 7.92 13.15 -7.22
C PRO A 97 8.76 13.13 -5.95
N ARG A 98 9.06 11.94 -5.45
CA ARG A 98 9.82 11.68 -4.22
C ARG A 98 11.01 10.76 -4.50
N ARG A 99 11.99 10.70 -3.56
CA ARG A 99 13.17 9.82 -3.71
C ARG A 99 12.81 8.35 -3.96
N MET A 100 11.71 7.88 -3.36
CA MET A 100 11.28 6.48 -3.48
C MET A 100 10.62 6.17 -4.83
N ASP A 101 10.28 7.18 -5.63
CA ASP A 101 9.63 6.93 -6.90
C ASP A 101 10.61 6.26 -7.88
N PRO A 102 10.13 5.30 -8.66
CA PRO A 102 10.97 4.49 -9.55
C PRO A 102 11.85 5.33 -10.49
N VAL A 103 11.32 6.42 -11.05
CA VAL A 103 12.09 7.31 -11.93
C VAL A 103 13.34 7.88 -11.24
N ASN A 104 13.19 8.35 -9.99
CA ASN A 104 14.29 8.94 -9.24
C ASN A 104 15.35 7.91 -8.85
N ARG A 105 14.93 6.69 -8.56
CA ARG A 105 15.83 5.56 -8.29
C ARG A 105 16.59 5.14 -9.55
N ALA A 106 15.94 5.06 -10.70
CA ALA A 106 16.61 4.76 -11.97
C ALA A 106 17.64 5.85 -12.33
N LEU A 107 17.28 7.13 -12.15
CA LEU A 107 18.20 8.26 -12.36
C LEU A 107 19.36 8.25 -11.35
N TRP A 108 19.11 7.85 -10.09
CA TRP A 108 20.16 7.67 -9.10
C TRP A 108 21.17 6.60 -9.54
N TRP A 109 20.71 5.45 -10.06
CA TRP A 109 21.58 4.41 -10.62
C TRP A 109 22.45 4.96 -11.75
N ARG A 110 21.86 5.71 -12.68
CA ARG A 110 22.60 6.36 -13.77
C ARG A 110 23.69 7.30 -13.27
N LYS A 111 23.38 8.07 -12.23
CA LYS A 111 24.33 9.06 -11.66
C LYS A 111 25.47 8.40 -10.91
N THR A 112 25.20 7.35 -10.15
CA THR A 112 26.17 6.77 -9.19
C THR A 112 26.86 5.51 -9.70
N GLN A 113 26.23 4.77 -10.63
CA GLN A 113 26.73 3.53 -11.21
C GLN A 113 26.47 3.50 -12.73
N PRO A 114 27.11 4.41 -13.49
CA PRO A 114 26.83 4.55 -14.93
C PRO A 114 27.15 3.27 -15.73
N GLU A 115 28.10 2.45 -15.29
CA GLU A 115 28.43 1.18 -15.91
C GLU A 115 27.34 0.12 -15.74
N VAL A 116 26.61 0.16 -14.63
CA VAL A 116 25.41 -0.68 -14.41
C VAL A 116 24.25 -0.16 -15.28
N ALA A 117 24.03 1.16 -15.25
CA ALA A 117 22.97 1.79 -16.05
C ALA A 117 23.14 1.53 -17.56
N ALA A 118 24.39 1.54 -18.07
CA ALA A 118 24.68 1.25 -19.50
C ALA A 118 24.36 -0.19 -19.91
N ARG A 119 24.32 -1.14 -18.98
CA ARG A 119 23.98 -2.56 -19.21
C ARG A 119 22.52 -2.83 -18.92
N THR A 120 21.81 -1.88 -18.31
CA THR A 120 20.40 -2.02 -17.92
C THR A 120 19.51 -1.96 -19.17
N ARG A 121 18.66 -2.95 -19.33
CA ARG A 121 17.59 -2.95 -20.33
C ARG A 121 16.29 -2.46 -19.72
N TRP A 122 16.00 -2.82 -18.45
CA TRP A 122 14.81 -2.41 -17.73
C TRP A 122 15.14 -2.08 -16.27
N PHE A 123 14.48 -1.04 -15.75
CA PHE A 123 14.28 -0.92 -14.32
C PHE A 123 12.94 -1.55 -13.96
N MET A 124 12.97 -2.57 -13.14
CA MET A 124 11.79 -3.38 -12.80
C MET A 124 11.52 -3.32 -11.32
N ASN A 125 10.25 -3.41 -10.96
CA ASN A 125 9.76 -3.81 -9.67
C ASN A 125 9.62 -5.34 -9.62
N TRP A 126 9.17 -5.88 -8.52
CA TRP A 126 8.95 -7.30 -8.32
C TRP A 126 7.91 -7.90 -9.27
N HIS A 127 6.81 -7.17 -9.57
CA HIS A 127 5.78 -7.61 -10.52
C HIS A 127 6.36 -7.93 -11.89
N GLU A 128 7.01 -6.95 -12.50
CA GLU A 128 7.56 -7.06 -13.86
C GLU A 128 8.64 -8.13 -13.91
N PHE A 129 9.43 -8.24 -12.84
CA PHE A 129 10.49 -9.23 -12.75
C PHE A 129 9.93 -10.65 -12.67
N TYR A 130 8.94 -10.89 -11.82
CA TYR A 130 8.31 -12.21 -11.73
C TYR A 130 7.46 -12.54 -12.98
N ALA A 131 6.82 -11.54 -13.58
CA ALA A 131 6.14 -11.70 -14.87
C ALA A 131 7.13 -12.11 -15.95
N LEU A 132 8.31 -11.45 -16.03
CA LEU A 132 9.39 -11.84 -16.93
C LEU A 132 9.85 -13.27 -16.70
N LEU A 133 10.09 -13.68 -15.45
CA LEU A 133 10.54 -15.03 -15.11
C LEU A 133 9.53 -16.11 -15.54
N LEU A 134 8.22 -15.82 -15.39
CA LEU A 134 7.18 -16.82 -15.67
C LEU A 134 6.68 -16.80 -17.10
N SER A 135 6.64 -15.65 -17.78
CA SER A 135 6.07 -15.50 -19.13
C SER A 135 7.09 -15.11 -20.21
N GLY A 136 8.30 -14.70 -19.82
CA GLY A 136 9.30 -14.10 -20.72
C GLY A 136 9.00 -12.67 -21.12
N ARG A 137 7.97 -12.00 -20.53
CA ARG A 137 7.56 -10.63 -20.86
C ARG A 137 7.59 -9.74 -19.62
N PRO A 138 8.35 -8.63 -19.62
CA PRO A 138 8.36 -7.64 -18.57
C PRO A 138 7.19 -6.67 -18.77
N VAL A 139 6.12 -6.84 -18.03
CA VAL A 139 4.91 -6.01 -18.12
C VAL A 139 4.62 -5.41 -16.77
N VAL A 140 4.46 -4.08 -16.73
CA VAL A 140 4.01 -3.33 -15.54
C VAL A 140 2.51 -3.06 -15.64
N ASP A 141 1.80 -3.24 -14.54
CA ASP A 141 0.39 -2.85 -14.45
C ASP A 141 0.22 -1.35 -14.18
N TRP A 142 -1.00 -0.85 -14.39
CA TRP A 142 -1.31 0.57 -14.22
C TRP A 142 -1.02 1.08 -12.81
N SER A 143 -1.30 0.30 -11.77
CA SER A 143 -1.13 0.76 -10.39
C SER A 143 0.33 0.96 -10.02
N ASP A 144 1.23 0.08 -10.50
CA ASP A 144 2.67 0.23 -10.34
C ASP A 144 3.26 1.28 -11.29
N ALA A 145 2.81 1.32 -12.55
CA ALA A 145 3.20 2.36 -13.51
C ALA A 145 2.85 3.76 -13.00
N GLY A 146 1.72 3.91 -12.30
CA GLY A 146 1.29 5.16 -11.68
C GLY A 146 2.25 5.73 -10.63
N ALA A 147 3.18 4.92 -10.10
CA ALA A 147 4.24 5.40 -9.21
C ALA A 147 5.38 6.11 -9.96
N TRP A 148 5.45 6.00 -11.28
CA TRP A 148 6.44 6.66 -12.13
C TRP A 148 5.96 8.04 -12.56
N ALA A 149 6.76 9.07 -12.37
CA ALA A 149 6.44 10.42 -12.85
C ALA A 149 6.27 10.49 -14.38
N SER A 150 6.72 9.48 -15.11
CA SER A 150 6.61 9.36 -16.57
C SER A 150 5.31 8.70 -17.05
N TYR A 151 4.48 8.16 -16.15
CA TYR A 151 3.20 7.55 -16.52
C TYR A 151 2.12 8.60 -16.78
N ASP A 152 1.32 8.40 -17.83
CA ASP A 152 0.22 9.30 -18.21
C ASP A 152 -1.15 8.70 -17.88
N PHE A 153 -1.87 9.33 -16.98
CA PHE A 153 -3.20 8.90 -16.55
C PHE A 153 -4.24 8.95 -17.67
N ALA A 154 -4.07 9.86 -18.63
CA ALA A 154 -5.04 10.03 -19.71
C ALA A 154 -4.94 8.93 -20.77
N SER A 155 -3.71 8.56 -21.14
CA SER A 155 -3.46 7.51 -22.15
C SER A 155 -3.34 6.11 -21.55
N GLY A 156 -3.10 6.01 -20.24
CA GLY A 156 -2.82 4.72 -19.58
C GLY A 156 -1.47 4.13 -19.98
N GLY A 157 -0.49 4.96 -20.34
CA GLY A 157 0.81 4.55 -20.82
C GLY A 157 1.93 5.50 -20.43
N TRP A 158 3.10 5.32 -21.04
CA TRP A 158 4.24 6.22 -20.82
C TRP A 158 4.09 7.51 -21.63
N SER A 159 4.29 8.67 -20.99
CA SER A 159 4.28 9.99 -21.62
C SER A 159 5.63 10.31 -22.24
N ALA A 160 5.68 10.49 -23.56
CA ALA A 160 6.92 10.91 -24.25
C ALA A 160 7.41 12.29 -23.74
N GLU A 161 6.50 13.22 -23.42
CA GLU A 161 6.83 14.53 -22.85
C GLU A 161 7.53 14.36 -21.48
N ARG A 162 6.95 13.58 -20.57
CA ARG A 162 7.51 13.39 -19.24
C ARG A 162 8.77 12.53 -19.23
N ILE A 163 8.91 11.58 -20.16
CA ILE A 163 10.16 10.85 -20.38
C ILE A 163 11.28 11.83 -20.74
N ALA A 164 11.03 12.72 -21.71
CA ALA A 164 12.01 13.74 -22.09
C ALA A 164 12.29 14.71 -20.95
N GLU A 165 11.27 15.13 -20.21
CA GLU A 165 11.40 16.05 -19.08
C GLU A 165 12.17 15.46 -17.91
N THR A 166 11.91 14.22 -17.53
CA THR A 166 12.64 13.53 -16.46
C THR A 166 14.01 13.02 -16.90
N GLU A 167 14.29 13.07 -18.21
CA GLU A 167 15.53 12.57 -18.82
C GLU A 167 15.76 11.07 -18.55
N ILE A 168 14.68 10.30 -18.26
CA ILE A 168 14.79 8.86 -18.15
C ILE A 168 14.94 8.25 -19.54
N ASP A 169 15.72 7.18 -19.65
CA ASP A 169 15.82 6.45 -20.91
C ASP A 169 14.55 5.63 -21.14
N ALA A 170 13.87 5.87 -22.25
CA ALA A 170 12.63 5.15 -22.59
C ALA A 170 12.82 3.64 -22.70
N GLN A 171 14.00 3.17 -23.05
CA GLN A 171 14.30 1.73 -23.13
C GLN A 171 14.31 1.04 -21.76
N TRP A 172 14.43 1.78 -20.67
CA TRP A 172 14.40 1.24 -19.31
C TRP A 172 13.00 0.91 -18.81
N LEU A 173 11.97 1.38 -19.51
CA LEU A 173 10.58 1.25 -19.10
C LEU A 173 9.99 -0.06 -19.66
N PRO A 174 9.36 -0.90 -18.80
CA PRO A 174 8.61 -2.07 -19.25
C PRO A 174 7.37 -1.69 -20.06
N GLU A 175 6.77 -2.66 -20.74
CA GLU A 175 5.45 -2.49 -21.37
C GLU A 175 4.38 -2.23 -20.30
N VAL A 176 3.50 -1.22 -20.51
CA VAL A 176 2.39 -0.93 -19.60
C VAL A 176 1.12 -1.62 -20.07
N GLN A 177 0.41 -2.27 -19.14
CA GLN A 177 -0.89 -2.87 -19.39
C GLN A 177 -1.86 -2.55 -18.22
N PRO A 178 -3.18 -2.55 -18.45
CA PRO A 178 -4.16 -2.47 -17.36
C PRO A 178 -3.95 -3.59 -16.32
N ASN A 179 -4.41 -3.35 -15.09
CA ASN A 179 -4.52 -4.42 -14.11
C ASN A 179 -5.43 -5.54 -14.62
N ALA A 180 -5.19 -6.77 -14.20
CA ALA A 180 -5.92 -7.96 -14.62
C ALA A 180 -5.86 -8.26 -16.14
N THR A 181 -4.79 -7.86 -16.82
CA THR A 181 -4.58 -8.15 -18.25
C THR A 181 -3.73 -9.41 -18.42
N PRO A 182 -4.14 -10.37 -19.27
CA PRO A 182 -3.32 -11.51 -19.60
C PRO A 182 -2.02 -11.10 -20.31
N ILE A 183 -0.88 -11.47 -19.76
CA ILE A 183 0.45 -11.21 -20.35
C ILE A 183 0.76 -12.29 -21.39
N GLY A 184 0.38 -13.53 -21.11
CA GLY A 184 0.61 -14.71 -21.92
C GLY A 184 0.60 -15.99 -21.09
N PRO A 185 0.79 -17.15 -21.71
CA PRO A 185 0.91 -18.39 -20.96
C PRO A 185 2.27 -18.47 -20.24
N ILE A 186 2.31 -19.28 -19.18
CA ILE A 186 3.55 -19.64 -18.49
C ILE A 186 4.54 -20.28 -19.45
N LEU A 187 5.84 -19.97 -19.30
CA LEU A 187 6.89 -20.58 -20.12
C LEU A 187 6.85 -22.12 -20.00
N PRO A 188 6.93 -22.87 -21.13
CA PRO A 188 6.81 -24.34 -21.10
C PRO A 188 7.81 -25.01 -20.17
N ALA A 189 9.03 -24.49 -20.07
CA ALA A 189 10.07 -25.03 -19.19
C ALA A 189 9.67 -24.90 -17.71
N ILE A 190 9.14 -23.72 -17.33
CA ILE A 190 8.68 -23.43 -15.96
C ILE A 190 7.41 -24.23 -15.64
N ALA A 191 6.46 -24.31 -16.57
CA ALA A 191 5.27 -25.13 -16.40
C ALA A 191 5.61 -26.60 -16.11
N LYS A 192 6.56 -27.16 -16.89
CA LYS A 192 7.04 -28.54 -16.71
C LYS A 192 7.71 -28.73 -15.35
N GLU A 193 8.57 -27.80 -14.94
CA GLU A 193 9.27 -27.82 -13.66
C GLU A 193 8.30 -27.80 -12.48
N LEU A 194 7.30 -26.92 -12.54
CA LEU A 194 6.29 -26.75 -11.49
C LEU A 194 5.16 -27.80 -11.56
N GLY A 195 5.12 -28.64 -12.58
CA GLY A 195 4.04 -29.62 -12.80
C GLY A 195 2.69 -28.96 -13.10
N LEU A 196 2.70 -27.75 -13.68
CA LEU A 196 1.52 -26.98 -14.08
C LEU A 196 1.15 -27.24 -15.55
N PRO A 197 -0.12 -27.02 -15.94
CA PRO A 197 -0.50 -26.94 -17.35
C PRO A 197 0.26 -25.82 -18.08
N SER A 198 0.60 -26.03 -19.35
CA SER A 198 1.34 -25.04 -20.16
C SER A 198 0.48 -23.85 -20.61
N ASP A 199 -0.83 -23.93 -20.40
CA ASP A 199 -1.82 -22.90 -20.73
C ASP A 199 -2.21 -22.02 -19.52
N VAL A 200 -1.59 -22.20 -18.36
CA VAL A 200 -1.75 -21.31 -17.21
C VAL A 200 -1.36 -19.90 -17.62
N LEU A 201 -2.28 -18.95 -17.49
CA LEU A 201 -2.06 -17.57 -17.87
C LEU A 201 -1.27 -16.82 -16.78
N ILE A 202 -0.31 -16.00 -17.20
CA ILE A 202 0.28 -14.98 -16.35
C ILE A 202 -0.51 -13.68 -16.58
N VAL A 203 -0.97 -13.07 -15.50
CA VAL A 203 -1.87 -11.93 -15.52
C VAL A 203 -1.23 -10.79 -14.72
N THR A 204 -1.35 -9.55 -15.20
CA THR A 204 -0.91 -8.38 -14.43
C THR A 204 -1.66 -8.31 -13.10
N GLY A 205 -0.93 -7.96 -12.06
CA GLY A 205 -1.46 -7.83 -10.71
C GLY A 205 -1.88 -6.42 -10.34
N ALA A 206 -1.53 -6.05 -9.12
CA ALA A 206 -1.63 -4.68 -8.63
C ALA A 206 -0.61 -4.43 -7.51
N TRP A 207 -0.19 -3.18 -7.36
CA TRP A 207 0.52 -2.72 -6.18
C TRP A 207 -0.17 -3.23 -4.91
N ASP A 208 0.60 -3.70 -3.92
CA ASP A 208 0.12 -4.41 -2.72
C ASP A 208 -1.06 -3.72 -2.01
N ALA A 209 -1.01 -2.38 -1.90
CA ALA A 209 -2.10 -1.60 -1.30
C ALA A 209 -3.42 -1.74 -2.08
N PHE A 210 -3.35 -1.76 -3.42
CA PHE A 210 -4.54 -1.90 -4.28
C PHE A 210 -4.97 -3.36 -4.44
N ALA A 211 -4.02 -4.29 -4.47
CA ALA A 211 -4.35 -5.70 -4.39
C ALA A 211 -5.08 -6.03 -3.07
N ALA A 212 -4.58 -5.50 -1.94
CA ALA A 212 -5.25 -5.65 -0.66
C ALA A 212 -6.63 -4.97 -0.62
N ALA A 213 -6.78 -3.82 -1.28
CA ALA A 213 -8.09 -3.18 -1.42
C ALA A 213 -9.08 -4.06 -2.19
N VAL A 214 -8.67 -4.67 -3.31
CA VAL A 214 -9.49 -5.63 -4.05
C VAL A 214 -9.87 -6.80 -3.16
N GLY A 215 -8.90 -7.39 -2.46
CA GLY A 215 -9.12 -8.52 -1.55
C GLY A 215 -9.99 -8.19 -0.33
N ALA A 216 -10.04 -6.93 0.07
CA ALA A 216 -10.96 -6.41 1.08
C ALA A 216 -12.32 -5.99 0.50
N GLY A 217 -12.46 -5.96 -0.83
CA GLY A 217 -13.67 -5.49 -1.50
C GLY A 217 -13.82 -3.98 -1.60
N GLY A 218 -12.73 -3.23 -1.44
CA GLY A 218 -12.67 -1.78 -1.63
C GLY A 218 -12.50 -1.39 -3.09
N VAL A 219 -13.43 -1.79 -3.95
CA VAL A 219 -13.36 -1.57 -5.41
C VAL A 219 -14.40 -0.57 -5.91
N ASP A 220 -15.50 -0.40 -5.20
CA ASP A 220 -16.57 0.50 -5.58
C ASP A 220 -16.52 1.81 -4.76
N PRO A 221 -17.02 2.95 -5.32
CA PRO A 221 -17.10 4.21 -4.60
C PRO A 221 -17.84 4.06 -3.25
N GLY A 222 -17.39 4.80 -2.26
CA GLY A 222 -17.96 4.76 -0.90
C GLY A 222 -17.38 3.68 0.00
N VAL A 223 -16.64 2.70 -0.54
CA VAL A 223 -15.97 1.66 0.26
C VAL A 223 -14.50 2.04 0.51
N VAL A 224 -14.16 2.29 1.75
CA VAL A 224 -12.77 2.55 2.19
C VAL A 224 -12.14 1.21 2.58
N ALA A 225 -11.08 0.80 1.91
CA ALA A 225 -10.29 -0.35 2.33
C ALA A 225 -9.18 0.11 3.28
N LEU A 226 -9.25 -0.30 4.55
CA LEU A 226 -8.31 0.07 5.60
C LEU A 226 -7.44 -1.12 5.99
N THR A 227 -6.13 -0.93 5.95
CA THR A 227 -5.16 -1.87 6.52
C THR A 227 -4.69 -1.37 7.88
N CYS A 228 -5.15 -2.02 8.95
CA CYS A 228 -4.67 -1.81 10.32
C CYS A 228 -3.40 -2.64 10.56
N GLY A 229 -2.33 -2.29 9.84
CA GLY A 229 -1.03 -2.97 9.89
C GLY A 229 0.01 -2.19 10.70
N THR A 230 1.29 -2.52 10.50
CA THR A 230 2.43 -1.75 11.02
C THR A 230 2.25 -0.26 10.71
N TRP A 231 1.87 0.03 9.48
CA TRP A 231 1.33 1.33 9.04
C TRP A 231 -0.20 1.27 9.04
N HIS A 232 -0.82 2.39 9.28
CA HIS A 232 -2.26 2.57 9.18
C HIS A 232 -2.56 3.19 7.81
N SER A 233 -2.95 2.38 6.82
CA SER A 233 -3.06 2.79 5.42
C SER A 233 -4.45 2.52 4.89
N PHE A 234 -4.96 3.41 4.05
CA PHE A 234 -6.25 3.18 3.43
C PHE A 234 -6.26 3.58 1.96
N THR A 235 -7.13 2.92 1.20
CA THR A 235 -7.44 3.24 -0.18
C THR A 235 -8.92 3.52 -0.34
N VAL A 236 -9.24 4.45 -1.25
CA VAL A 236 -10.63 4.80 -1.60
C VAL A 236 -10.74 4.94 -3.11
N PRO A 237 -11.61 4.18 -3.78
CA PRO A 237 -11.89 4.39 -5.20
C PRO A 237 -12.46 5.80 -5.46
N VAL A 238 -11.90 6.50 -6.45
CA VAL A 238 -12.34 7.85 -6.82
C VAL A 238 -12.52 7.96 -8.33
N ARG A 239 -13.42 8.85 -8.75
CA ARG A 239 -13.59 9.22 -10.16
C ARG A 239 -12.52 10.24 -10.55
N THR A 240 -12.33 10.44 -11.84
CA THR A 240 -11.50 11.52 -12.38
C THR A 240 -11.99 12.90 -11.94
N GLY A 241 -11.08 13.89 -11.89
CA GLY A 241 -11.42 15.27 -11.52
C GLY A 241 -11.32 15.54 -10.02
N TRP A 242 -10.41 14.83 -9.34
CA TRP A 242 -10.11 15.09 -7.92
C TRP A 242 -9.52 16.48 -7.69
N PRO A 243 -9.80 17.11 -6.52
CA PRO A 243 -9.29 18.46 -6.22
C PRO A 243 -7.79 18.49 -5.94
N ASP A 244 -7.11 19.55 -6.38
CA ASP A 244 -5.68 19.77 -6.12
C ASP A 244 -5.35 19.90 -4.62
N GLU A 245 -6.32 20.26 -3.81
CA GLU A 245 -6.19 20.41 -2.36
C GLU A 245 -5.79 19.11 -1.66
N LEU A 246 -6.13 17.95 -2.21
CA LEU A 246 -5.71 16.63 -1.70
C LEU A 246 -4.18 16.51 -1.60
N MET A 247 -3.45 17.16 -2.53
CA MET A 247 -2.00 17.20 -2.48
C MET A 247 -1.47 17.86 -1.20
N LYS A 248 -2.08 18.97 -0.77
CA LYS A 248 -1.67 19.70 0.45
C LYS A 248 -1.89 18.87 1.71
N GLU A 249 -2.79 17.91 1.63
CA GLU A 249 -3.09 16.96 2.70
C GLU A 249 -2.24 15.68 2.63
N GLY A 250 -1.27 15.64 1.72
CA GLY A 250 -0.38 14.49 1.53
C GLY A 250 -1.01 13.25 0.94
N ILE A 251 -2.17 13.40 0.35
CA ILE A 251 -2.94 12.31 -0.28
C ILE A 251 -2.43 12.10 -1.71
N ASN A 252 -2.19 10.85 -2.07
CA ASN A 252 -1.82 10.48 -3.44
C ASN A 252 -3.04 9.89 -4.16
N VAL A 253 -3.11 10.14 -5.47
CA VAL A 253 -4.03 9.47 -6.37
C VAL A 253 -3.23 8.57 -7.29
N CYS A 254 -3.70 7.34 -7.47
CA CYS A 254 -3.03 6.34 -8.30
C CYS A 254 -4.07 5.60 -9.15
N PRO A 255 -3.67 4.95 -10.25
CA PRO A 255 -4.55 4.02 -10.92
C PRO A 255 -4.98 2.89 -9.98
N HIS A 256 -6.24 2.50 -10.07
CA HIS A 256 -6.89 1.53 -9.18
C HIS A 256 -7.57 0.44 -10.02
N PRO A 257 -7.49 -0.85 -9.63
CA PRO A 257 -8.11 -1.95 -10.37
C PRO A 257 -9.64 -1.94 -10.40
N GLY A 258 -10.29 -1.10 -9.59
CA GLY A 258 -11.75 -0.97 -9.55
C GLY A 258 -12.32 -0.24 -10.77
N PRO A 259 -13.66 -0.22 -10.90
CA PRO A 259 -14.35 0.33 -12.08
C PRO A 259 -14.17 1.84 -12.28
N THR A 260 -13.72 2.56 -11.26
CA THR A 260 -13.41 4.00 -11.36
C THR A 260 -12.09 4.28 -12.07
N GLY A 261 -11.20 3.30 -12.16
CA GLY A 261 -9.85 3.43 -12.73
C GLY A 261 -8.85 4.18 -11.85
N PHE A 262 -9.29 4.88 -10.80
CA PHE A 262 -8.44 5.63 -9.88
C PHE A 262 -8.83 5.39 -8.42
N GLY A 263 -7.84 5.55 -7.54
CA GLY A 263 -8.01 5.46 -6.11
C GLY A 263 -7.07 6.38 -5.36
N ILE A 264 -7.52 6.85 -4.23
CA ILE A 264 -6.68 7.49 -3.23
C ILE A 264 -5.88 6.41 -2.51
N LEU A 265 -4.62 6.72 -2.22
CA LEU A 265 -3.79 6.00 -1.27
C LEU A 265 -3.28 7.00 -0.22
N ALA A 266 -3.69 6.81 1.02
CA ALA A 266 -3.19 7.56 2.16
C ALA A 266 -2.57 6.61 3.18
N THR A 267 -1.42 7.00 3.73
CA THR A 267 -0.64 6.18 4.66
C THR A 267 -0.24 6.98 5.88
N ASN A 268 -0.46 6.41 7.06
CA ASN A 268 0.08 6.91 8.32
C ASN A 268 1.09 5.89 8.86
N PRO A 269 2.38 6.23 9.02
CA PRO A 269 3.38 5.32 9.56
C PRO A 269 3.13 4.97 11.04
N ASN A 270 2.30 5.76 11.72
CA ASN A 270 1.93 5.54 13.11
C ASN A 270 0.69 4.63 13.20
N GLY A 271 0.89 3.35 12.96
CA GLY A 271 -0.13 2.31 13.06
C GLY A 271 0.12 1.36 14.24
N MET A 272 -0.06 0.08 14.01
CA MET A 272 0.17 -0.96 15.02
C MET A 272 1.63 -1.04 15.50
N SER A 273 2.60 -0.47 14.74
CA SER A 273 3.99 -0.31 15.21
C SER A 273 4.08 0.52 16.50
N VAL A 274 3.29 1.57 16.61
CA VAL A 274 3.20 2.42 17.83
C VAL A 274 2.66 1.59 19.00
N ILE A 275 1.63 0.80 18.76
CA ILE A 275 1.00 -0.03 19.80
C ILE A 275 1.93 -1.15 20.22
N ALA A 276 2.61 -1.83 19.27
CA ALA A 276 3.60 -2.86 19.57
C ALA A 276 4.76 -2.30 20.40
N TRP A 277 5.28 -1.12 20.02
CA TRP A 277 6.29 -0.42 20.79
C TRP A 277 5.84 -0.09 22.22
N ALA A 278 4.62 0.45 22.37
CA ALA A 278 4.08 0.80 23.68
C ALA A 278 3.84 -0.44 24.55
N CYS A 279 3.32 -1.51 23.97
CA CYS A 279 3.12 -2.79 24.66
C CYS A 279 4.46 -3.38 25.15
N ASP A 280 5.49 -3.36 24.29
CA ASP A 280 6.82 -3.85 24.70
C ASP A 280 7.46 -2.98 25.78
N LEU A 281 7.43 -1.64 25.61
CA LEU A 281 7.97 -0.68 26.57
C LEU A 281 7.32 -0.83 27.95
N MET A 282 6.00 -1.01 27.99
CA MET A 282 5.20 -1.08 29.21
C MET A 282 5.00 -2.49 29.73
N LYS A 283 5.53 -3.49 29.01
CA LYS A 283 5.37 -4.93 29.34
C LYS A 283 3.90 -5.33 29.52
N VAL A 284 3.07 -4.93 28.54
CA VAL A 284 1.65 -5.29 28.46
C VAL A 284 1.50 -6.32 27.33
N SER A 285 0.89 -7.48 27.63
CA SER A 285 0.56 -8.45 26.58
C SER A 285 -0.71 -8.02 25.81
N ILE A 286 -0.90 -8.54 24.61
CA ILE A 286 -2.13 -8.26 23.84
C ILE A 286 -3.39 -8.73 24.59
N PRO A 287 -3.45 -9.94 25.19
CA PRO A 287 -4.60 -10.31 26.01
C PRO A 287 -4.87 -9.38 27.19
N ASP A 288 -3.82 -8.90 27.90
CA ASP A 288 -4.00 -7.95 29.01
C ASP A 288 -4.51 -6.59 28.48
N LEU A 289 -4.05 -6.16 27.31
CA LEU A 289 -4.55 -4.95 26.66
C LEU A 289 -6.04 -5.11 26.29
N GLU A 290 -6.43 -6.20 25.68
CA GLU A 290 -7.83 -6.47 25.31
C GLU A 290 -8.73 -6.49 26.54
N GLN A 291 -8.32 -7.16 27.61
CA GLN A 291 -9.06 -7.18 28.87
C GLN A 291 -9.18 -5.78 29.49
N GLY A 292 -8.09 -5.01 29.47
CA GLY A 292 -8.07 -3.63 29.98
C GLY A 292 -8.98 -2.70 29.18
N LEU A 293 -8.96 -2.80 27.85
CA LEU A 293 -9.83 -2.04 26.95
C LEU A 293 -11.30 -2.41 27.11
N ALA A 294 -11.63 -3.70 27.30
CA ALA A 294 -13.01 -4.14 27.56
C ALA A 294 -13.58 -3.58 28.88
N SER A 295 -12.71 -3.34 29.87
CA SER A 295 -13.06 -2.76 31.17
C SER A 295 -13.06 -1.22 31.15
N ALA A 296 -12.62 -0.60 30.07
CA ALA A 296 -12.49 0.84 29.96
C ALA A 296 -13.84 1.55 29.85
N GLY A 297 -13.92 2.78 30.36
CA GLY A 297 -15.11 3.62 30.20
C GLY A 297 -15.39 3.97 28.73
N ARG A 298 -16.61 4.43 28.45
CA ARG A 298 -17.04 4.77 27.07
C ARG A 298 -16.32 5.98 26.46
N GLY A 299 -16.00 6.99 27.25
CA GLY A 299 -15.33 8.23 26.77
C GLY A 299 -13.82 8.08 26.64
N PRO A 300 -13.11 9.14 26.22
CA PRO A 300 -11.66 9.13 26.07
C PRO A 300 -10.92 8.84 27.37
N ALA A 301 -9.69 8.34 27.25
CA ALA A 301 -8.78 8.20 28.37
C ALA A 301 -8.56 9.54 29.06
N ALA A 302 -8.27 9.52 30.38
CA ALA A 302 -7.92 10.74 31.12
C ALA A 302 -6.57 11.33 30.67
N VAL A 303 -5.74 10.54 30.01
CA VAL A 303 -4.46 10.93 29.41
C VAL A 303 -4.68 11.26 27.94
N PHE A 304 -4.05 12.33 27.48
CA PHE A 304 -3.94 12.63 26.06
C PHE A 304 -2.65 12.04 25.51
N ALA A 305 -2.72 11.37 24.36
CA ALA A 305 -1.53 10.98 23.60
C ALA A 305 -1.60 11.54 22.18
N ASP A 306 -0.45 12.03 21.70
CA ASP A 306 -0.17 12.24 20.30
C ASP A 306 0.65 11.05 19.82
N ALA A 307 0.10 10.25 18.89
CA ALA A 307 0.72 9.01 18.45
C ALA A 307 1.82 9.21 17.38
N ALA A 308 2.23 10.46 17.08
CA ALA A 308 3.22 10.78 16.05
C ALA A 308 4.65 10.40 16.46
N LEU A 309 4.91 9.10 16.65
CA LEU A 309 6.25 8.57 16.90
C LEU A 309 7.14 8.66 15.67
N ILE A 310 6.55 8.50 14.49
CA ILE A 310 7.21 8.65 13.19
C ILE A 310 6.66 9.94 12.57
N PRO A 311 7.53 10.93 12.25
CA PRO A 311 7.08 12.17 11.62
C PRO A 311 6.38 11.88 10.29
N LEU A 312 5.25 12.56 10.06
CA LEU A 312 4.58 12.52 8.77
C LEU A 312 5.38 13.32 7.73
N PRO A 313 5.56 12.82 6.52
CA PRO A 313 6.34 13.49 5.46
C PRO A 313 5.80 14.88 5.06
N HIS A 314 4.58 15.22 5.47
CA HIS A 314 3.84 16.41 5.06
C HIS A 314 3.56 17.41 6.18
N ALA A 315 4.04 17.16 7.40
CA ALA A 315 3.95 18.14 8.46
C ALA A 315 4.88 19.32 8.11
N SER A 316 4.32 20.33 7.44
CA SER A 316 5.02 21.55 7.06
C SER A 316 5.48 22.27 8.32
N GLY A 317 6.79 22.38 8.51
CA GLY A 317 7.40 23.52 9.20
C GLY A 317 7.80 23.37 10.66
N SER A 318 7.55 22.30 11.38
CA SER A 318 8.14 22.07 12.71
C SER A 318 9.01 20.83 12.71
N GLY A 319 10.24 20.98 13.19
CA GLY A 319 11.15 19.85 13.37
C GLY A 319 10.44 18.72 14.12
N ALA A 320 10.77 17.48 13.75
CA ALA A 320 10.16 16.26 14.25
C ALA A 320 9.96 16.31 15.78
N GLN A 321 8.79 16.73 16.23
CA GLN A 321 8.37 16.53 17.60
C GLN A 321 7.91 15.08 17.67
N GLY A 322 8.57 14.26 18.49
CA GLY A 322 8.11 12.91 18.77
C GLY A 322 6.73 12.90 19.43
N ALA A 323 6.17 11.72 19.64
CA ALA A 323 4.91 11.53 20.33
C ALA A 323 4.93 12.24 21.71
N THR A 324 3.78 12.76 22.12
CA THR A 324 3.61 13.38 23.45
C THR A 324 2.53 12.66 24.25
N ILE A 325 2.74 12.56 25.56
CA ILE A 325 1.73 12.07 26.50
C ILE A 325 1.54 13.15 27.56
N GLN A 326 0.29 13.55 27.80
CA GLN A 326 -0.05 14.63 28.71
C GLN A 326 -1.17 14.22 29.67
N GLY A 327 -1.23 14.84 30.85
CA GLY A 327 -2.24 14.53 31.84
C GLY A 327 -1.95 13.29 32.67
N VAL A 328 -0.73 12.81 32.69
CA VAL A 328 -0.30 11.66 33.52
C VAL A 328 -0.35 12.03 35.00
N THR A 329 -0.95 11.17 35.80
CA THR A 329 -1.05 11.29 37.26
C THR A 329 -0.61 9.96 37.93
N LEU A 330 -0.55 9.93 39.24
CA LEU A 330 -0.25 8.70 39.99
C LEU A 330 -1.31 7.59 39.81
N ALA A 331 -2.51 7.95 39.36
CA ALA A 331 -3.59 7.00 39.07
C ALA A 331 -3.54 6.45 37.63
N THR A 332 -2.70 7.03 36.77
CA THR A 332 -2.59 6.60 35.37
C THR A 332 -1.99 5.20 35.25
N THR A 333 -2.70 4.31 34.61
CA THR A 333 -2.25 2.94 34.35
C THR A 333 -1.54 2.82 33.00
N ARG A 334 -0.82 1.72 32.81
CA ARG A 334 -0.21 1.38 31.51
C ARG A 334 -1.25 1.24 30.39
N ILE A 335 -2.42 0.68 30.75
CA ILE A 335 -3.53 0.53 29.81
C ILE A 335 -4.07 1.90 29.37
N ASP A 336 -4.19 2.86 30.27
CA ASP A 336 -4.67 4.22 29.92
C ASP A 336 -3.76 4.88 28.88
N VAL A 337 -2.46 4.69 28.98
CA VAL A 337 -1.50 5.26 28.03
C VAL A 337 -1.62 4.58 26.66
N ILE A 338 -1.66 3.24 26.60
CA ILE A 338 -1.80 2.52 25.34
C ILE A 338 -3.16 2.81 24.68
N ARG A 339 -4.21 2.89 25.50
CA ARG A 339 -5.55 3.29 25.06
C ARG A 339 -5.54 4.69 24.44
N ALA A 340 -4.89 5.66 25.07
CA ALA A 340 -4.78 7.02 24.52
C ALA A 340 -4.07 7.07 23.16
N LEU A 341 -3.06 6.20 22.93
CA LEU A 341 -2.41 6.06 21.63
C LEU A 341 -3.36 5.45 20.59
N LEU A 342 -4.12 4.41 20.93
CA LEU A 342 -5.16 3.84 20.07
C LEU A 342 -6.23 4.85 19.70
N GLU A 343 -6.68 5.66 20.68
CA GLU A 343 -7.67 6.73 20.51
C GLU A 343 -7.14 7.82 19.57
N SER A 344 -5.87 8.21 19.72
CA SER A 344 -5.22 9.18 18.83
C SER A 344 -5.22 8.70 17.37
N ILE A 345 -4.80 7.47 17.12
CA ILE A 345 -4.75 6.90 15.76
C ILE A 345 -6.16 6.84 15.15
N ALA A 346 -7.16 6.41 15.91
CA ALA A 346 -8.54 6.35 15.44
C ALA A 346 -9.11 7.74 15.11
N CYS A 347 -8.83 8.73 15.95
CA CYS A 347 -9.23 10.12 15.70
C CYS A 347 -8.51 10.74 14.50
N GLU A 348 -7.22 10.47 14.31
CA GLU A 348 -6.49 10.90 13.10
C GLU A 348 -7.09 10.31 11.83
N PHE A 349 -7.46 9.03 11.85
CA PHE A 349 -8.16 8.41 10.73
C PHE A 349 -9.52 9.07 10.48
N SER A 350 -10.29 9.38 11.52
CA SER A 350 -11.57 10.09 11.38
C SER A 350 -11.42 11.47 10.74
N LEU A 351 -10.35 12.21 11.10
CA LEU A 351 -10.02 13.49 10.47
C LEU A 351 -9.65 13.32 8.97
N ALA A 352 -8.97 12.22 8.61
CA ALA A 352 -8.69 11.92 7.21
C ALA A 352 -9.99 11.63 6.43
N ILE A 353 -10.91 10.83 6.98
CA ILE A 353 -12.24 10.59 6.37
C ILE A 353 -13.04 11.89 6.23
N GLU A 354 -13.03 12.76 7.23
CA GLU A 354 -13.69 14.07 7.16
C GLU A 354 -13.11 14.94 6.04
N ARG A 355 -11.78 14.94 5.86
CA ARG A 355 -11.13 15.65 4.75
C ARG A 355 -11.60 15.12 3.40
N LEU A 356 -11.66 13.81 3.20
CA LEU A 356 -12.19 13.22 1.98
C LEU A 356 -13.63 13.66 1.70
N ARG A 357 -14.50 13.61 2.70
CA ARG A 357 -15.90 14.05 2.59
C ARG A 357 -16.03 15.53 2.22
N ARG A 358 -15.18 16.41 2.79
CA ARG A 358 -15.14 17.85 2.42
C ARG A 358 -14.80 18.08 0.95
N HIS A 359 -14.04 17.18 0.35
CA HIS A 359 -13.71 17.18 -1.07
C HIS A 359 -14.69 16.39 -1.95
N GLY A 360 -15.85 16.01 -1.40
CA GLY A 360 -16.89 15.28 -2.14
C GLY A 360 -16.56 13.80 -2.42
N ILE A 361 -15.52 13.26 -1.75
CA ILE A 361 -15.15 11.85 -1.90
C ILE A 361 -16.00 11.03 -0.94
N GLU A 362 -16.80 10.15 -1.54
CA GLU A 362 -17.72 9.29 -0.80
C GLU A 362 -16.96 8.31 0.11
N SER A 363 -17.41 8.20 1.36
CA SER A 363 -16.85 7.30 2.37
C SER A 363 -18.01 6.82 3.24
N ALA A 364 -18.71 5.77 2.77
CA ALA A 364 -19.94 5.28 3.38
C ALA A 364 -19.70 4.06 4.29
N MET A 365 -18.59 3.34 4.09
CA MET A 365 -18.27 2.13 4.84
C MET A 365 -16.74 1.90 4.83
N VAL A 366 -16.21 1.32 5.90
CA VAL A 366 -14.82 0.87 5.97
C VAL A 366 -14.75 -0.65 6.03
N ARG A 367 -13.91 -1.25 5.20
CA ARG A 367 -13.50 -2.66 5.28
C ARG A 367 -12.09 -2.76 5.82
N ALA A 368 -11.97 -3.27 7.05
CA ALA A 368 -10.73 -3.33 7.80
C ALA A 368 -10.05 -4.69 7.68
N THR A 369 -8.72 -4.65 7.54
CA THR A 369 -7.82 -5.81 7.45
C THR A 369 -6.59 -5.61 8.32
N GLY A 370 -5.71 -6.60 8.36
CA GLY A 370 -4.44 -6.54 9.09
C GLY A 370 -4.56 -6.87 10.57
N GLY A 371 -3.42 -6.89 11.27
CA GLY A 371 -3.35 -7.35 12.67
C GLY A 371 -4.20 -6.55 13.65
N GLY A 372 -4.30 -5.24 13.46
CA GLY A 372 -5.11 -4.35 14.31
C GLY A 372 -6.61 -4.56 14.17
N SER A 373 -7.07 -5.17 13.06
CA SER A 373 -8.48 -5.50 12.88
C SER A 373 -8.96 -6.62 13.82
N LYS A 374 -8.06 -7.25 14.58
CA LYS A 374 -8.39 -8.23 15.61
C LYS A 374 -8.83 -7.59 16.94
N LEU A 375 -8.58 -6.28 17.13
CA LEU A 375 -8.96 -5.54 18.34
C LEU A 375 -10.37 -4.94 18.19
N ASP A 376 -11.41 -5.68 18.62
CA ASP A 376 -12.82 -5.28 18.48
C ASP A 376 -13.13 -3.93 19.11
N TRP A 377 -12.56 -3.65 20.28
CA TRP A 377 -12.73 -2.36 20.95
C TRP A 377 -12.24 -1.18 20.09
N TRP A 378 -11.12 -1.38 19.40
CA TRP A 378 -10.53 -0.34 18.57
C TRP A 378 -11.30 -0.12 17.27
N LEU A 379 -11.81 -1.20 16.65
CA LEU A 379 -12.66 -1.08 15.46
C LEU A 379 -14.01 -0.43 15.78
N GLN A 380 -14.62 -0.76 16.94
CA GLN A 380 -15.80 -0.05 17.40
C GLN A 380 -15.52 1.43 17.59
N LEU A 381 -14.38 1.79 18.21
CA LEU A 381 -13.98 3.20 18.34
C LEU A 381 -13.83 3.90 16.99
N HIS A 382 -13.19 3.24 16.01
CA HIS A 382 -13.10 3.79 14.66
C HIS A 382 -14.48 4.04 14.04
N ALA A 383 -15.40 3.09 14.17
CA ALA A 383 -16.78 3.27 13.68
C ALA A 383 -17.44 4.50 14.33
N ASP A 384 -17.32 4.63 15.65
CA ASP A 384 -17.93 5.70 16.41
C ASP A 384 -17.39 7.09 16.06
N VAL A 385 -16.05 7.24 15.97
CA VAL A 385 -15.43 8.55 15.68
C VAL A 385 -15.51 8.96 14.21
N CYS A 386 -15.69 8.00 13.30
CA CYS A 386 -15.87 8.25 11.87
C CYS A 386 -17.35 8.46 11.49
N ASP A 387 -18.27 8.01 12.34
CA ASP A 387 -19.72 7.93 12.07
C ASP A 387 -20.03 7.17 10.77
N ILE A 388 -19.37 6.00 10.61
CA ILE A 388 -19.58 5.06 9.50
C ILE A 388 -19.41 3.61 9.98
N PRO A 389 -20.12 2.64 9.37
CA PRO A 389 -19.95 1.25 9.73
C PRO A 389 -18.56 0.72 9.33
N PHE A 390 -18.01 -0.16 10.16
CA PHE A 390 -16.77 -0.91 9.91
C PHE A 390 -17.07 -2.39 9.75
N GLU A 391 -16.55 -2.99 8.71
CA GLU A 391 -16.59 -4.41 8.45
C GLU A 391 -15.19 -5.03 8.51
N VAL A 392 -15.05 -6.20 9.08
CA VAL A 392 -13.83 -7.01 9.02
C VAL A 392 -14.04 -8.12 8.02
N VAL A 393 -13.16 -8.20 7.02
CA VAL A 393 -13.22 -9.29 6.05
C VAL A 393 -12.65 -10.58 6.63
N ALA A 394 -13.15 -11.71 6.16
CA ALA A 394 -12.72 -13.02 6.63
C ALA A 394 -11.31 -13.43 6.13
N GLN A 395 -10.80 -12.73 5.13
CA GLN A 395 -9.51 -13.06 4.52
C GLN A 395 -8.34 -12.51 5.34
N GLU A 396 -7.42 -13.40 5.72
CA GLU A 396 -6.22 -13.02 6.48
C GLU A 396 -5.16 -12.35 5.62
N GLU A 397 -5.03 -12.77 4.33
CA GLU A 397 -4.06 -12.29 3.36
C GLU A 397 -4.76 -11.57 2.20
N PRO A 398 -5.28 -10.34 2.41
CA PRO A 398 -6.08 -9.65 1.41
C PRO A 398 -5.30 -9.31 0.14
N GLY A 399 -3.98 -9.06 0.21
CA GLY A 399 -3.13 -8.81 -0.95
C GLY A 399 -3.07 -10.01 -1.90
N ALA A 400 -2.78 -11.19 -1.38
CA ALA A 400 -2.75 -12.43 -2.17
C ALA A 400 -4.14 -12.77 -2.71
N PHE A 401 -5.19 -12.56 -1.91
CA PHE A 401 -6.56 -12.82 -2.33
C PHE A 401 -7.02 -11.85 -3.44
N GLY A 402 -6.67 -10.59 -3.35
CA GLY A 402 -6.93 -9.60 -4.40
C GLY A 402 -6.18 -9.93 -5.69
N ALA A 403 -4.92 -10.35 -5.60
CA ALA A 403 -4.18 -10.85 -6.76
C ALA A 403 -4.88 -12.07 -7.40
N ALA A 404 -5.42 -12.99 -6.60
CA ALA A 404 -6.18 -14.13 -7.11
C ALA A 404 -7.48 -13.70 -7.81
N ILE A 405 -8.18 -12.69 -7.29
CA ILE A 405 -9.36 -12.09 -7.95
C ILE A 405 -8.95 -11.51 -9.31
N LEU A 406 -7.85 -10.74 -9.37
CA LEU A 406 -7.33 -10.16 -10.60
C LEU A 406 -6.90 -11.24 -11.62
N ALA A 407 -6.27 -12.34 -11.14
CA ALA A 407 -5.95 -13.49 -11.97
C ALA A 407 -7.21 -14.10 -12.60
N GLY A 408 -8.25 -14.32 -11.79
CA GLY A 408 -9.53 -14.86 -12.25
C GLY A 408 -10.24 -13.94 -13.25
N LEU A 409 -10.15 -12.63 -13.04
CA LEU A 409 -10.69 -11.63 -13.98
C LEU A 409 -9.94 -11.70 -15.34
N GLY A 410 -8.60 -11.69 -15.32
CA GLY A 410 -7.79 -11.81 -16.52
C GLY A 410 -7.95 -13.14 -17.25
N ALA A 411 -8.28 -14.22 -16.55
CA ALA A 411 -8.60 -15.52 -17.14
C ALA A 411 -10.07 -15.64 -17.60
N GLY A 412 -10.89 -14.58 -17.46
CA GLY A 412 -12.30 -14.60 -17.86
C GLY A 412 -13.21 -15.44 -16.94
N VAL A 413 -12.75 -15.77 -15.73
CA VAL A 413 -13.56 -16.49 -14.72
C VAL A 413 -14.66 -15.57 -14.17
N PHE A 414 -14.39 -14.28 -14.06
CA PHE A 414 -15.33 -13.26 -13.59
C PHE A 414 -15.54 -12.19 -14.66
N PRO A 415 -16.77 -11.67 -14.83
CA PRO A 415 -17.05 -10.64 -15.81
C PRO A 415 -16.59 -9.24 -15.38
N SER A 416 -16.47 -8.99 -14.06
CA SER A 416 -16.00 -7.73 -13.49
C SER A 416 -15.39 -7.93 -12.11
N VAL A 417 -14.53 -6.99 -11.68
CA VAL A 417 -13.96 -7.02 -10.34
C VAL A 417 -15.02 -6.85 -9.25
N SER A 418 -16.03 -6.02 -9.48
CA SER A 418 -17.14 -5.81 -8.53
C SER A 418 -17.95 -7.09 -8.32
N GLU A 419 -18.23 -7.84 -9.40
CA GLU A 419 -18.92 -9.14 -9.28
C GLU A 419 -18.06 -10.19 -8.59
N ALA A 420 -16.77 -10.27 -8.90
CA ALA A 420 -15.84 -11.17 -8.21
C ALA A 420 -15.78 -10.87 -6.70
N VAL A 421 -15.68 -9.60 -6.35
CA VAL A 421 -15.71 -9.14 -4.94
C VAL A 421 -17.02 -9.50 -4.27
N ALA A 422 -18.16 -9.26 -4.90
CA ALA A 422 -19.47 -9.57 -4.33
C ALA A 422 -19.67 -11.08 -4.08
N GLN A 423 -19.03 -11.93 -4.90
CA GLN A 423 -19.11 -13.39 -4.76
C GLN A 423 -18.14 -13.95 -3.73
N LEU A 424 -16.95 -13.37 -3.60
CA LEU A 424 -15.81 -13.99 -2.92
C LEU A 424 -15.44 -13.35 -1.60
N VAL A 425 -15.67 -12.03 -1.44
CA VAL A 425 -15.28 -11.32 -0.20
C VAL A 425 -16.37 -11.48 0.84
N ALA A 426 -16.05 -12.23 1.89
CA ALA A 426 -16.94 -12.46 3.02
C ALA A 426 -16.62 -11.53 4.20
N VAL A 427 -17.66 -10.99 4.83
CA VAL A 427 -17.56 -10.20 6.05
C VAL A 427 -17.68 -11.13 7.26
N SER A 428 -16.74 -11.04 8.19
CA SER A 428 -16.72 -11.85 9.41
C SER A 428 -17.33 -11.15 10.63
N ARG A 429 -17.16 -9.81 10.71
CA ARG A 429 -17.68 -8.98 11.82
C ARG A 429 -18.07 -7.60 11.26
N ARG A 430 -19.06 -6.96 11.92
CA ARG A 430 -19.51 -5.62 11.60
C ARG A 430 -19.74 -4.80 12.85
N PHE A 431 -19.33 -3.55 12.81
CA PHE A 431 -19.43 -2.58 13.88
C PHE A 431 -20.23 -1.38 13.36
N GLU A 432 -21.40 -1.16 13.97
CA GLU A 432 -22.21 0.02 13.68
C GLU A 432 -21.74 1.20 14.56
N PRO A 433 -21.76 2.43 14.04
CA PRO A 433 -21.34 3.60 14.80
C PRO A 433 -22.26 3.90 15.98
N ASP A 434 -21.69 4.25 17.13
CA ASP A 434 -22.38 4.82 18.28
C ASP A 434 -22.11 6.33 18.30
N ALA A 435 -23.07 7.12 17.81
CA ALA A 435 -22.95 8.58 17.68
C ALA A 435 -22.74 9.28 19.04
N GLU A 436 -23.34 8.77 20.13
CA GLU A 436 -23.15 9.34 21.46
C GLU A 436 -21.70 9.15 21.92
N ARG A 437 -21.15 7.94 21.71
CA ARG A 437 -19.74 7.64 22.01
C ARG A 437 -18.81 8.44 21.13
N GLY A 438 -19.08 8.54 19.83
CA GLY A 438 -18.31 9.34 18.89
C GLY A 438 -18.21 10.81 19.31
N ALA A 439 -19.32 11.40 19.77
CA ALA A 439 -19.36 12.79 20.26
C ALA A 439 -18.47 13.04 21.48
N MET A 440 -18.23 12.04 22.34
CA MET A 440 -17.31 12.17 23.48
C MET A 440 -15.87 12.41 23.05
N TYR A 441 -15.48 11.99 21.84
CA TYR A 441 -14.13 12.15 21.28
C TYR A 441 -13.92 13.46 20.50
N GLU A 442 -14.95 14.29 20.34
CA GLU A 442 -14.85 15.55 19.60
C GLU A 442 -13.79 16.52 20.17
N PRO A 443 -13.60 16.67 21.52
CA PRO A 443 -12.51 17.48 22.05
C PRO A 443 -11.12 16.95 21.67
N LEU A 444 -10.95 15.62 21.61
CA LEU A 444 -9.70 14.98 21.21
C LEU A 444 -9.43 15.22 19.71
N ARG A 445 -10.43 15.04 18.85
CA ARG A 445 -10.35 15.31 17.41
C ARG A 445 -9.95 16.76 17.13
N LYS A 446 -10.61 17.73 17.78
CA LYS A 446 -10.26 19.16 17.66
C LYS A 446 -8.82 19.46 18.06
N ARG A 447 -8.36 18.84 19.15
CA ARG A 447 -6.99 19.01 19.63
C ARG A 447 -5.96 18.45 18.64
N LEU A 448 -6.23 17.28 18.03
CA LEU A 448 -5.40 16.68 17.01
C LEU A 448 -5.40 17.49 15.69
N ALA A 449 -6.54 18.05 15.31
CA ALA A 449 -6.68 18.89 14.11
C ALA A 449 -5.97 20.26 14.21
N ALA A 450 -5.66 20.74 15.41
CA ALA A 450 -5.02 22.03 15.65
C ALA A 450 -3.48 22.00 15.62
N ARG A 451 -2.86 20.89 15.23
CA ARG A 451 -1.39 20.69 15.12
C ARG A 451 -0.77 21.38 13.93
#